data_77f1cd497e095918ff7a3b79179248ab
#
_entry.id   77f1cd497e095918ff7a3b79179248ab
#
_cell.length_a   1.000
_cell.length_b   1.000
_cell.length_c   1.000
_cell.angle_alpha   90.00
_cell.angle_beta   90.00
_cell.angle_gamma   90.00
#
_symmetry.space_group_name_H-M   'P 1'
#
loop_
_entity.id
_entity.type
_entity.pdbx_description
1 polymer ?
#
loop_
_entity_poly.entity_id
_entity_poly.type
_entity_poly.pdbx_seq_one_letter_code
_entity_poly.pdbx_strand_id
1 'polypeptide(L)'
;MNKSTIKALYFDLDHTLWDFEKNSALAFKTLFKQYEIGLKLDEFLKVYVPNNTAYWRLFREGKIDKEKLRYERLKTVFDRLNYQASDLLIYDLADAYIQTLPEYNTLFPGAISILETLKSHYALHMITNGFKDVQHFKMKNSGLLPYFETITDSSSVGKKKPDPEIFNYALKVGGVRPSEAVMIGDSLEADVEGALNVGMHAIHFMPVVRRNPTHYKEIEQLEELTFFL
;
A
#
# COMPACT_ATOMS: atom_id res chain seq x y z
N MET A 1 -18.75 7.52 -14.20
CA MET A 1 -17.87 6.58 -14.92
C MET A 1 -18.73 5.77 -15.88
N ASN A 2 -18.35 5.72 -17.15
CA ASN A 2 -19.02 4.86 -18.16
C ASN A 2 -18.18 3.59 -18.32
N LYS A 3 -18.70 2.42 -17.93
CA LYS A 3 -17.98 1.14 -17.98
C LYS A 3 -17.41 0.81 -19.35
N SER A 4 -18.14 1.12 -20.42
CA SER A 4 -17.74 0.79 -21.81
C SER A 4 -16.50 1.56 -22.29
N THR A 5 -16.08 2.61 -21.60
CA THR A 5 -14.90 3.40 -21.95
C THR A 5 -13.66 2.99 -21.16
N ILE A 6 -13.80 2.24 -20.08
CA ILE A 6 -12.69 1.83 -19.22
C ILE A 6 -11.89 0.71 -19.92
N LYS A 7 -10.57 0.85 -19.93
CA LYS A 7 -9.63 -0.11 -20.54
C LYS A 7 -8.63 -0.66 -19.53
N ALA A 8 -8.27 0.12 -18.51
CA ALA A 8 -7.23 -0.23 -17.57
C ALA A 8 -7.62 0.05 -16.12
N LEU A 9 -7.21 -0.85 -15.23
CA LEU A 9 -7.38 -0.72 -13.79
C LEU A 9 -6.01 -0.63 -13.13
N TYR A 10 -5.85 0.37 -12.28
CA TYR A 10 -4.65 0.61 -11.50
C TYR A 10 -4.94 0.33 -10.03
N PHE A 11 -4.19 -0.56 -9.44
CA PHE A 11 -4.36 -0.94 -8.03
C PHE A 11 -3.22 -0.39 -7.18
N ASP A 12 -3.52 0.04 -5.97
CA ASP A 12 -2.54 0.07 -4.90
C ASP A 12 -2.33 -1.35 -4.34
N LEU A 13 -1.24 -1.56 -3.61
CA LEU A 13 -0.91 -2.86 -3.04
C LEU A 13 -1.26 -2.94 -1.56
N ASP A 14 -0.58 -2.13 -0.74
CA ASP A 14 -0.65 -2.18 0.72
C ASP A 14 -1.99 -1.62 1.22
N HIS A 15 -2.69 -2.34 2.09
CA HIS A 15 -4.04 -2.03 2.56
C HIS A 15 -5.15 -2.10 1.49
N THR A 16 -4.80 -2.46 0.24
CA THR A 16 -5.78 -2.62 -0.84
C THR A 16 -5.91 -4.08 -1.26
N LEU A 17 -4.85 -4.70 -1.75
CA LEU A 17 -4.82 -6.14 -2.09
C LEU A 17 -4.09 -6.95 -1.02
N TRP A 18 -3.05 -6.39 -0.45
CA TRP A 18 -2.18 -7.01 0.54
C TRP A 18 -2.49 -6.48 1.94
N ASP A 19 -2.90 -7.38 2.85
CA ASP A 19 -3.28 -7.05 4.23
C ASP A 19 -2.04 -6.65 5.05
N PHE A 20 -1.69 -5.36 4.93
CA PHE A 20 -0.47 -4.83 5.53
C PHE A 20 -0.47 -5.00 7.05
N GLU A 21 -1.56 -4.69 7.73
CA GLU A 21 -1.61 -4.73 9.19
C GLU A 21 -1.37 -6.15 9.71
N LYS A 22 -2.03 -7.13 9.11
CA LYS A 22 -1.89 -8.53 9.51
C LYS A 22 -0.48 -9.07 9.24
N ASN A 23 0.05 -8.81 8.06
CA ASN A 23 1.38 -9.30 7.68
C ASN A 23 2.48 -8.60 8.49
N SER A 24 2.33 -7.29 8.73
CA SER A 24 3.24 -6.52 9.61
C SER A 24 3.23 -7.04 11.04
N ALA A 25 2.06 -7.36 11.59
CA ALA A 25 1.94 -7.93 12.93
C ALA A 25 2.65 -9.30 13.03
N LEU A 26 2.52 -10.15 12.00
CA LEU A 26 3.20 -11.44 11.93
C LEU A 26 4.72 -11.27 11.83
N ALA A 27 5.20 -10.33 11.03
CA ALA A 27 6.63 -10.01 10.93
C ALA A 27 7.19 -9.56 12.29
N PHE A 28 6.52 -8.61 12.96
CA PHE A 28 6.95 -8.18 14.29
C PHE A 28 6.89 -9.30 15.33
N LYS A 29 5.89 -10.20 15.28
CA LYS A 29 5.83 -11.36 16.16
C LYS A 29 7.09 -12.24 16.06
N THR A 30 7.56 -12.46 14.86
CA THR A 30 8.80 -13.22 14.61
C THR A 30 10.03 -12.48 15.10
N LEU A 31 10.13 -11.18 14.75
CA LEU A 31 11.27 -10.35 15.14
C LEU A 31 11.35 -10.12 16.65
N PHE A 32 10.22 -9.95 17.34
CA PHE A 32 10.21 -9.82 18.79
C PHE A 32 10.80 -11.05 19.49
N LYS A 33 10.49 -12.24 18.95
CA LYS A 33 11.11 -13.49 19.44
C LYS A 33 12.59 -13.56 19.11
N GLN A 34 12.98 -13.18 17.88
CA GLN A 34 14.36 -13.25 17.41
C GLN A 34 15.29 -12.31 18.17
N TYR A 35 14.82 -11.09 18.45
CA TYR A 35 15.58 -10.04 19.13
C TYR A 35 15.31 -9.96 20.65
N GLU A 36 14.56 -10.94 21.19
CA GLU A 36 14.23 -11.02 22.61
C GLU A 36 13.62 -9.73 23.19
N ILE A 37 12.72 -9.08 22.40
CA ILE A 37 12.10 -7.82 22.79
C ILE A 37 11.05 -8.08 23.87
N GLY A 38 11.31 -7.55 25.09
CA GLY A 38 10.48 -7.76 26.29
C GLY A 38 9.15 -7.00 26.33
N LEU A 39 8.72 -6.40 25.21
CA LEU A 39 7.41 -5.73 25.12
C LEU A 39 6.32 -6.71 24.67
N LYS A 40 5.09 -6.48 25.13
CA LYS A 40 3.94 -7.16 24.58
C LYS A 40 3.67 -6.66 23.16
N LEU A 41 3.53 -7.57 22.22
CA LEU A 41 3.33 -7.25 20.82
C LEU A 41 2.09 -6.37 20.60
N ASP A 42 0.98 -6.65 21.28
CA ASP A 42 -0.27 -5.89 21.12
C ASP A 42 -0.12 -4.43 21.61
N GLU A 43 0.67 -4.20 22.67
CA GLU A 43 0.97 -2.86 23.15
C GLU A 43 1.84 -2.10 22.15
N PHE A 44 2.83 -2.78 21.58
CA PHE A 44 3.67 -2.21 20.53
C PHE A 44 2.85 -1.85 19.29
N LEU A 45 2.03 -2.75 18.77
CA LEU A 45 1.23 -2.55 17.56
C LEU A 45 0.22 -1.40 17.71
N LYS A 46 -0.39 -1.24 18.89
CA LYS A 46 -1.29 -0.09 19.17
C LYS A 46 -0.62 1.27 18.98
N VAL A 47 0.68 1.35 19.28
CA VAL A 47 1.47 2.58 19.10
C VAL A 47 2.08 2.63 17.69
N TYR A 48 2.55 1.49 17.18
CA TYR A 48 3.23 1.38 15.89
C TYR A 48 2.33 1.75 14.71
N VAL A 49 1.12 1.20 14.64
CA VAL A 49 0.24 1.39 13.48
C VAL A 49 -0.04 2.86 13.18
N PRO A 50 -0.55 3.69 14.11
CA PRO A 50 -0.77 5.10 13.84
C PRO A 50 0.54 5.87 13.62
N ASN A 51 1.61 5.47 14.30
CA ASN A 51 2.93 6.07 14.13
C ASN A 51 3.51 5.81 12.74
N ASN A 52 3.43 4.56 12.26
CA ASN A 52 3.84 4.18 10.92
C ASN A 52 3.09 4.98 9.83
N THR A 53 1.78 5.13 9.97
CA THR A 53 0.96 5.95 9.06
C THR A 53 1.44 7.41 9.04
N ALA A 54 1.73 8.00 10.21
CA ALA A 54 2.23 9.37 10.30
C ALA A 54 3.60 9.54 9.64
N TYR A 55 4.53 8.60 9.85
CA TYR A 55 5.86 8.64 9.21
C TYR A 55 5.81 8.41 7.70
N TRP A 56 4.95 7.54 7.22
CA TRP A 56 4.70 7.38 5.78
C TRP A 56 4.13 8.65 5.15
N ARG A 57 3.29 9.39 5.87
CA ARG A 57 2.81 10.71 5.41
C ARG A 57 3.95 11.70 5.28
N LEU A 58 4.82 11.82 6.29
CA LEU A 58 6.01 12.68 6.21
C LEU A 58 6.92 12.31 5.04
N PHE A 59 7.08 11.01 4.77
CA PHE A 59 7.86 10.52 3.65
C PHE A 59 7.21 10.85 2.29
N ARG A 60 5.88 10.73 2.17
CA ARG A 60 5.15 11.15 0.97
C ARG A 60 5.31 12.64 0.70
N GLU A 61 5.23 13.46 1.74
CA GLU A 61 5.40 14.91 1.68
C GLU A 61 6.88 15.36 1.46
N GLY A 62 7.82 14.42 1.37
CA GLY A 62 9.24 14.72 1.19
C GLY A 62 9.93 15.36 2.42
N LYS A 63 9.28 15.33 3.59
CA LYS A 63 9.80 15.90 4.85
C LYS A 63 10.86 15.04 5.50
N ILE A 64 10.90 13.76 5.20
CA ILE A 64 11.90 12.81 5.65
C ILE A 64 12.32 11.91 4.49
N ASP A 65 13.55 11.39 4.57
CA ASP A 65 14.07 10.39 3.66
C ASP A 65 13.72 8.95 4.09
N LYS A 66 14.18 7.97 3.30
CA LYS A 66 13.96 6.55 3.53
C LYS A 66 14.61 6.04 4.83
N GLU A 67 15.80 6.53 5.14
CA GLU A 67 16.56 6.10 6.34
C GLU A 67 15.86 6.60 7.60
N LYS A 68 15.50 7.88 7.63
CA LYS A 68 14.68 8.46 8.70
C LYS A 68 13.34 7.75 8.87
N LEU A 69 12.63 7.47 7.78
CA LEU A 69 11.37 6.72 7.84
C LEU A 69 11.56 5.37 8.56
N ARG A 70 12.61 4.61 8.19
CA ARG A 70 12.86 3.27 8.74
C ARG A 70 13.23 3.32 10.23
N TYR A 71 14.11 4.22 10.60
CA TYR A 71 14.62 4.35 11.97
C TYR A 71 13.59 5.00 12.89
N GLU A 72 13.15 6.21 12.56
CA GLU A 72 12.36 7.07 13.43
C GLU A 72 10.98 6.47 13.77
N ARG A 73 10.34 5.76 12.82
CA ARG A 73 9.05 5.11 13.09
C ARG A 73 9.14 4.05 14.18
N LEU A 74 10.30 3.37 14.34
CA LEU A 74 10.54 2.40 15.41
C LEU A 74 11.02 3.09 16.69
N LYS A 75 11.99 3.99 16.58
CA LYS A 75 12.52 4.77 17.70
C LYS A 75 11.41 5.45 18.50
N THR A 76 10.52 6.15 17.81
CA THR A 76 9.38 6.84 18.45
C THR A 76 8.45 5.88 19.18
N VAL A 77 8.25 4.67 18.67
CA VAL A 77 7.40 3.67 19.35
C VAL A 77 8.06 3.17 20.63
N PHE A 78 9.35 2.83 20.58
CA PHE A 78 10.10 2.41 21.76
C PHE A 78 10.13 3.50 22.83
N ASP A 79 10.37 4.76 22.43
CA ASP A 79 10.37 5.90 23.35
C ASP A 79 9.01 6.10 24.02
N ARG A 80 7.91 6.02 23.25
CA ARG A 80 6.55 6.14 23.79
C ARG A 80 6.17 5.02 24.75
N LEU A 81 6.75 3.86 24.57
CA LEU A 81 6.55 2.70 25.45
C LEU A 81 7.56 2.64 26.60
N ASN A 82 8.43 3.65 26.73
CA ASN A 82 9.52 3.71 27.71
C ASN A 82 10.42 2.46 27.67
N TYR A 83 10.60 1.86 26.49
CA TYR A 83 11.48 0.72 26.28
C TYR A 83 12.86 1.19 25.85
N GLN A 84 13.89 0.83 26.62
CA GLN A 84 15.29 1.20 26.34
C GLN A 84 15.84 0.33 25.19
N ALA A 85 15.71 0.82 23.97
CA ALA A 85 16.31 0.21 22.77
C ALA A 85 17.55 1.01 22.37
N SER A 86 18.69 0.33 22.16
CA SER A 86 19.85 0.97 21.56
C SER A 86 19.61 1.31 20.10
N ASP A 87 20.31 2.32 19.58
CA ASP A 87 20.23 2.67 18.16
C ASP A 87 20.59 1.48 17.27
N LEU A 88 21.59 0.70 17.67
CA LEU A 88 21.98 -0.52 16.95
C LEU A 88 20.80 -1.51 16.84
N LEU A 89 20.10 -1.78 17.95
CA LEU A 89 18.93 -2.66 17.93
C LEU A 89 17.83 -2.11 16.99
N ILE A 90 17.63 -0.80 16.97
CA ILE A 90 16.60 -0.18 16.13
C ILE A 90 16.96 -0.29 14.65
N TYR A 91 18.23 -0.07 14.27
CA TYR A 91 18.69 -0.25 12.89
C TYR A 91 18.58 -1.72 12.46
N ASP A 92 19.06 -2.66 13.27
CA ASP A 92 19.00 -4.09 12.99
C ASP A 92 17.54 -4.54 12.82
N LEU A 93 16.66 -4.10 13.71
CA LEU A 93 15.23 -4.41 13.65
C LEU A 93 14.56 -3.79 12.41
N ALA A 94 14.94 -2.57 12.03
CA ALA A 94 14.41 -1.91 10.84
C ALA A 94 14.78 -2.65 9.55
N ASP A 95 16.02 -3.13 9.46
CA ASP A 95 16.49 -3.88 8.30
C ASP A 95 15.90 -5.30 8.28
N ALA A 96 15.88 -5.99 9.41
CA ALA A 96 15.25 -7.29 9.54
C ALA A 96 13.75 -7.24 9.20
N TYR A 97 13.05 -6.17 9.61
CA TYR A 97 11.63 -5.99 9.28
C TYR A 97 11.38 -5.91 7.77
N ILE A 98 12.20 -5.20 7.03
CA ILE A 98 12.07 -5.09 5.56
C ILE A 98 12.30 -6.45 4.88
N GLN A 99 13.18 -7.28 5.43
CA GLN A 99 13.46 -8.63 4.90
C GLN A 99 12.36 -9.62 5.27
N THR A 100 11.87 -9.57 6.50
CA THR A 100 10.88 -10.52 7.03
C THR A 100 9.46 -10.23 6.54
N LEU A 101 9.12 -8.96 6.36
CA LEU A 101 7.76 -8.54 5.99
C LEU A 101 7.20 -9.26 4.75
N PRO A 102 7.94 -9.43 3.63
CA PRO A 102 7.46 -10.13 2.44
C PRO A 102 7.35 -11.65 2.58
N GLU A 103 7.72 -12.24 3.71
CA GLU A 103 7.53 -13.66 3.98
C GLU A 103 6.08 -13.99 4.37
N TYR A 104 5.34 -12.99 4.84
CA TYR A 104 3.93 -13.08 5.19
C TYR A 104 3.08 -12.52 4.05
N ASN A 105 2.11 -13.30 3.58
CA ASN A 105 1.45 -13.03 2.30
C ASN A 105 -0.07 -13.12 2.38
N THR A 106 -0.65 -12.71 3.50
CA THR A 106 -2.10 -12.58 3.62
C THR A 106 -2.60 -11.47 2.69
N LEU A 107 -3.55 -11.80 1.83
CA LEU A 107 -4.27 -10.87 0.99
C LEU A 107 -5.62 -10.51 1.63
N PHE A 108 -6.20 -9.39 1.26
CA PHE A 108 -7.60 -9.12 1.56
C PHE A 108 -8.49 -10.20 0.92
N PRO A 109 -9.61 -10.57 1.58
CA PRO A 109 -10.58 -11.49 1.00
C PRO A 109 -10.98 -11.05 -0.41
N GLY A 110 -11.12 -12.01 -1.31
CA GLY A 110 -11.51 -11.72 -2.68
C GLY A 110 -10.43 -11.20 -3.62
N ALA A 111 -9.23 -10.86 -3.15
CA ALA A 111 -8.19 -10.23 -3.98
C ALA A 111 -7.84 -11.05 -5.23
N ILE A 112 -7.57 -12.34 -5.09
CA ILE A 112 -7.25 -13.19 -6.25
C ILE A 112 -8.46 -13.39 -7.15
N SER A 113 -9.63 -13.71 -6.60
CA SER A 113 -10.83 -13.97 -7.39
C SER A 113 -11.27 -12.75 -8.21
N ILE A 114 -11.18 -11.55 -7.64
CA ILE A 114 -11.53 -10.33 -8.38
C ILE A 114 -10.51 -10.03 -9.49
N LEU A 115 -9.21 -10.21 -9.24
CA LEU A 115 -8.19 -10.02 -10.27
C LEU A 115 -8.36 -11.04 -11.42
N GLU A 116 -8.69 -12.30 -11.12
CA GLU A 116 -9.04 -13.31 -12.13
C GLU A 116 -10.22 -12.89 -13.00
N THR A 117 -11.25 -12.33 -12.39
CA THR A 117 -12.42 -11.84 -13.10
C THR A 117 -12.08 -10.63 -13.98
N LEU A 118 -11.37 -9.65 -13.43
CA LEU A 118 -11.14 -8.37 -14.10
C LEU A 118 -10.10 -8.46 -15.23
N LYS A 119 -9.09 -9.32 -15.11
CA LYS A 119 -8.04 -9.46 -16.15
C LYS A 119 -8.53 -9.92 -17.51
N SER A 120 -9.73 -10.53 -17.56
CA SER A 120 -10.35 -10.93 -18.85
C SER A 120 -10.99 -9.76 -19.60
N HIS A 121 -11.17 -8.61 -18.95
CA HIS A 121 -11.86 -7.45 -19.49
C HIS A 121 -11.00 -6.18 -19.51
N TYR A 122 -10.00 -6.09 -18.63
CA TYR A 122 -9.18 -4.90 -18.42
C TYR A 122 -7.70 -5.25 -18.33
N ALA A 123 -6.84 -4.36 -18.82
CA ALA A 123 -5.42 -4.37 -18.48
C ALA A 123 -5.26 -3.99 -17.00
N LEU A 124 -4.49 -4.78 -16.25
CA LEU A 124 -4.28 -4.55 -14.82
C LEU A 124 -2.87 -3.99 -14.60
N HIS A 125 -2.78 -2.93 -13.83
CA HIS A 125 -1.54 -2.23 -13.50
C HIS A 125 -1.46 -1.94 -12.01
N MET A 126 -0.24 -1.74 -11.50
CA MET A 126 0.03 -1.39 -10.11
C MET A 126 0.65 0.00 -10.02
N ILE A 127 0.20 0.82 -9.04
CA ILE A 127 0.88 2.07 -8.65
C ILE A 127 1.06 2.04 -7.13
N THR A 128 2.30 1.98 -6.64
CA THR A 128 2.59 1.88 -5.22
C THR A 128 3.64 2.89 -4.74
N ASN A 129 3.48 3.37 -3.50
CA ASN A 129 4.48 4.20 -2.81
C ASN A 129 5.56 3.39 -2.09
N GLY A 130 5.40 2.08 -2.02
CA GLY A 130 6.36 1.18 -1.40
C GLY A 130 7.69 1.10 -2.16
N PHE A 131 8.72 0.58 -1.49
CA PHE A 131 10.04 0.44 -2.09
C PHE A 131 10.07 -0.74 -3.07
N LYS A 132 10.62 -0.51 -4.25
CA LYS A 132 10.63 -1.44 -5.39
C LYS A 132 10.89 -2.90 -5.01
N ASP A 133 12.00 -3.15 -4.33
CA ASP A 133 12.41 -4.52 -3.99
C ASP A 133 11.40 -5.21 -3.05
N VAL A 134 10.93 -4.48 -2.03
CA VAL A 134 9.95 -5.00 -1.06
C VAL A 134 8.63 -5.32 -1.75
N GLN A 135 8.13 -4.42 -2.59
CA GLN A 135 6.88 -4.62 -3.32
C GLN A 135 6.97 -5.79 -4.31
N HIS A 136 8.10 -5.91 -5.01
CA HIS A 136 8.33 -7.05 -5.91
C HIS A 136 8.25 -8.39 -5.17
N PHE A 137 8.93 -8.51 -4.01
CA PHE A 137 8.88 -9.74 -3.20
C PHE A 137 7.48 -10.01 -2.63
N LYS A 138 6.77 -8.98 -2.13
CA LYS A 138 5.38 -9.13 -1.69
C LYS A 138 4.50 -9.68 -2.80
N MET A 139 4.54 -9.07 -3.99
CA MET A 139 3.71 -9.48 -5.13
C MET A 139 4.07 -10.88 -5.63
N LYS A 140 5.36 -11.22 -5.68
CA LYS A 140 5.84 -12.54 -6.07
C LYS A 140 5.36 -13.61 -5.10
N ASN A 141 5.59 -13.40 -3.81
CA ASN A 141 5.32 -14.39 -2.77
C ASN A 141 3.82 -14.56 -2.50
N SER A 142 3.01 -13.52 -2.74
CA SER A 142 1.55 -13.57 -2.61
C SER A 142 0.82 -14.05 -3.88
N GLY A 143 1.57 -14.35 -4.96
CA GLY A 143 0.99 -14.77 -6.23
C GLY A 143 0.31 -13.65 -7.03
N LEU A 144 0.49 -12.38 -6.64
CA LEU A 144 -0.10 -11.24 -7.32
C LEU A 144 0.62 -10.84 -8.62
N LEU A 145 1.93 -11.09 -8.69
CA LEU A 145 2.78 -10.61 -9.78
C LEU A 145 2.25 -10.94 -11.20
N PRO A 146 1.73 -12.15 -11.49
CA PRO A 146 1.27 -12.53 -12.83
C PRO A 146 0.02 -11.80 -13.32
N TYR A 147 -0.68 -11.06 -12.45
CA TYR A 147 -1.90 -10.33 -12.84
C TYR A 147 -1.62 -8.98 -13.47
N PHE A 148 -0.46 -8.39 -13.23
CA PHE A 148 -0.16 -7.01 -13.56
C PHE A 148 0.77 -6.90 -14.77
N GLU A 149 0.34 -6.16 -15.79
CA GLU A 149 1.16 -5.88 -16.97
C GLU A 149 2.29 -4.90 -16.65
N THR A 150 2.04 -3.93 -15.79
CA THR A 150 3.05 -2.96 -15.35
C THR A 150 2.98 -2.71 -13.84
N ILE A 151 4.13 -2.42 -13.25
CA ILE A 151 4.26 -2.01 -11.85
C ILE A 151 5.01 -0.69 -11.83
N THR A 152 4.35 0.34 -11.35
CA THR A 152 4.92 1.68 -11.17
C THR A 152 5.15 1.90 -9.68
N ASP A 153 6.41 1.97 -9.27
CA ASP A 153 6.81 2.29 -7.91
C ASP A 153 7.42 3.69 -7.80
N SER A 154 7.39 4.26 -6.60
CA SER A 154 7.90 5.61 -6.36
C SER A 154 9.39 5.77 -6.61
N SER A 155 10.18 4.70 -6.50
CA SER A 155 11.63 4.75 -6.74
C SER A 155 11.95 4.86 -8.22
N SER A 156 11.17 4.17 -9.08
CA SER A 156 11.35 4.18 -10.53
C SER A 156 11.01 5.53 -11.17
N VAL A 157 10.07 6.27 -10.57
CA VAL A 157 9.63 7.58 -11.09
C VAL A 157 10.29 8.75 -10.38
N GLY A 158 10.78 8.54 -9.14
CA GLY A 158 11.27 9.61 -8.28
C GLY A 158 10.16 10.45 -7.63
N LYS A 159 8.90 10.05 -7.82
CA LYS A 159 7.70 10.72 -7.29
C LYS A 159 6.80 9.72 -6.60
N LYS A 160 6.00 10.21 -5.66
CA LYS A 160 5.09 9.41 -4.82
C LYS A 160 3.65 9.86 -5.04
N LYS A 161 2.68 8.95 -5.00
CA LYS A 161 1.26 9.34 -4.91
C LYS A 161 1.08 10.27 -3.68
N PRO A 162 0.36 11.39 -3.77
CA PRO A 162 -0.54 11.82 -4.84
C PRO A 162 0.09 12.71 -5.94
N ASP A 163 1.43 12.81 -6.06
CA ASP A 163 2.07 13.63 -7.09
C ASP A 163 1.57 13.19 -8.50
N PRO A 164 1.07 14.12 -9.34
CA PRO A 164 0.52 13.78 -10.65
C PRO A 164 1.53 13.09 -11.59
N GLU A 165 2.83 13.30 -11.40
CA GLU A 165 3.85 12.72 -12.27
C GLU A 165 3.87 11.18 -12.20
N ILE A 166 3.62 10.55 -11.03
CA ILE A 166 3.59 9.09 -10.92
C ILE A 166 2.40 8.49 -11.67
N PHE A 167 1.23 9.13 -11.62
CA PHE A 167 0.04 8.69 -12.37
C PHE A 167 0.22 8.89 -13.87
N ASN A 168 0.73 10.05 -14.30
CA ASN A 168 1.00 10.33 -15.71
C ASN A 168 2.02 9.34 -16.30
N TYR A 169 3.06 8.98 -15.54
CA TYR A 169 4.02 7.95 -15.92
C TYR A 169 3.32 6.59 -16.08
N ALA A 170 2.54 6.17 -15.09
CA ALA A 170 1.82 4.90 -15.11
C ALA A 170 0.85 4.80 -16.30
N LEU A 171 0.08 5.87 -16.56
CA LEU A 171 -0.83 5.96 -17.71
C LEU A 171 -0.08 5.88 -19.05
N LYS A 172 1.06 6.56 -19.16
CA LYS A 172 1.91 6.51 -20.35
C LYS A 172 2.42 5.09 -20.60
N VAL A 173 2.90 4.40 -19.57
CA VAL A 173 3.41 3.02 -19.69
C VAL A 173 2.29 2.04 -20.00
N GLY A 174 1.10 2.22 -19.38
CA GLY A 174 -0.10 1.42 -19.66
C GLY A 174 -0.79 1.74 -20.99
N GLY A 175 -0.36 2.81 -21.70
CA GLY A 175 -0.87 3.15 -23.03
C GLY A 175 -2.33 3.61 -23.06
N VAL A 176 -2.84 4.17 -21.97
CA VAL A 176 -4.24 4.58 -21.84
C VAL A 176 -4.38 6.06 -21.46
N ARG A 177 -5.51 6.65 -21.83
CA ARG A 177 -5.86 8.01 -21.41
C ARG A 177 -6.41 8.01 -19.98
N PRO A 178 -6.27 9.09 -19.21
CA PRO A 178 -6.81 9.18 -17.86
C PRO A 178 -8.29 8.77 -17.76
N SER A 179 -9.14 9.24 -18.69
CA SER A 179 -10.57 8.93 -18.71
C SER A 179 -10.92 7.46 -19.02
N GLU A 180 -9.94 6.65 -19.44
CA GLU A 180 -10.06 5.21 -19.73
C GLU A 180 -9.54 4.34 -18.57
N ALA A 181 -9.10 4.98 -17.47
CA ALA A 181 -8.43 4.35 -16.35
C ALA A 181 -9.17 4.57 -15.03
N VAL A 182 -9.11 3.55 -14.15
CA VAL A 182 -9.65 3.62 -12.79
C VAL A 182 -8.54 3.28 -11.81
N MET A 183 -8.31 4.11 -10.80
CA MET A 183 -7.47 3.80 -9.64
C MET A 183 -8.31 3.17 -8.54
N ILE A 184 -7.84 2.08 -7.97
CA ILE A 184 -8.42 1.39 -6.81
C ILE A 184 -7.39 1.41 -5.68
N GLY A 185 -7.72 2.00 -4.53
CA GLY A 185 -6.80 2.08 -3.41
C GLY A 185 -7.50 2.49 -2.11
N ASP A 186 -6.80 2.32 -0.99
CA ASP A 186 -7.31 2.60 0.36
C ASP A 186 -7.07 4.04 0.82
N SER A 187 -6.09 4.72 0.23
CA SER A 187 -5.73 6.07 0.64
C SER A 187 -6.54 7.13 -0.10
N LEU A 188 -7.43 7.83 0.64
CA LEU A 188 -8.19 8.94 0.07
C LEU A 188 -7.27 9.97 -0.61
N GLU A 189 -6.23 10.43 0.11
CA GLU A 189 -5.30 11.45 -0.39
C GLU A 189 -4.40 10.93 -1.51
N ALA A 190 -3.74 9.76 -1.29
CA ALA A 190 -2.71 9.29 -2.21
C ALA A 190 -3.30 8.65 -3.47
N ASP A 191 -4.36 7.84 -3.34
CA ASP A 191 -4.91 7.06 -4.44
C ASP A 191 -6.08 7.78 -5.10
N VAL A 192 -7.10 8.14 -4.30
CA VAL A 192 -8.36 8.65 -4.83
C VAL A 192 -8.19 10.06 -5.37
N GLU A 193 -7.80 11.01 -4.52
CA GLU A 193 -7.61 12.41 -4.90
C GLU A 193 -6.48 12.55 -5.91
N GLY A 194 -5.36 11.81 -5.73
CA GLY A 194 -4.26 11.80 -6.68
C GLY A 194 -4.69 11.38 -8.08
N ALA A 195 -5.48 10.32 -8.22
CA ALA A 195 -5.99 9.84 -9.49
C ALA A 195 -7.01 10.82 -10.12
N LEU A 196 -7.95 11.33 -9.31
CA LEU A 196 -8.95 12.31 -9.78
C LEU A 196 -8.29 13.59 -10.31
N ASN A 197 -7.22 14.05 -9.66
CA ASN A 197 -6.47 15.24 -10.06
C ASN A 197 -5.81 15.15 -11.45
N VAL A 198 -5.55 13.93 -11.93
CA VAL A 198 -5.03 13.70 -13.29
C VAL A 198 -6.12 13.31 -14.29
N GLY A 199 -7.40 13.29 -13.87
CA GLY A 199 -8.54 12.97 -14.71
C GLY A 199 -8.84 11.46 -14.85
N MET A 200 -8.24 10.61 -14.02
CA MET A 200 -8.64 9.22 -13.86
C MET A 200 -9.96 9.13 -13.10
N HIS A 201 -10.63 7.99 -13.21
CA HIS A 201 -11.65 7.59 -12.25
C HIS A 201 -11.00 6.97 -11.02
N ALA A 202 -11.71 6.97 -9.89
CA ALA A 202 -11.21 6.36 -8.66
C ALA A 202 -12.32 5.60 -7.93
N ILE A 203 -11.93 4.50 -7.27
CA ILE A 203 -12.75 3.71 -6.35
C ILE A 203 -11.96 3.58 -5.05
N HIS A 204 -12.54 4.03 -3.96
CA HIS A 204 -11.95 3.98 -2.63
C HIS A 204 -12.28 2.65 -1.96
N PHE A 205 -11.26 1.87 -1.62
CA PHE A 205 -11.41 0.64 -0.86
C PHE A 205 -11.32 0.94 0.64
N MET A 206 -12.41 0.72 1.36
CA MET A 206 -12.50 0.95 2.80
C MET A 206 -13.11 -0.28 3.51
N PRO A 207 -12.30 -1.23 3.97
CA PRO A 207 -12.81 -2.42 4.65
C PRO A 207 -13.45 -2.14 6.02
N VAL A 208 -13.40 -0.89 6.48
CA VAL A 208 -14.05 -0.43 7.73
C VAL A 208 -14.89 0.81 7.44
N VAL A 209 -16.20 0.67 7.59
CA VAL A 209 -17.22 1.66 7.21
C VAL A 209 -17.04 3.01 7.90
N ARG A 210 -16.93 4.08 7.09
CA ARG A 210 -17.21 5.47 7.51
C ARG A 210 -18.18 6.07 6.48
N ARG A 211 -19.47 5.99 6.73
CA ARG A 211 -20.50 6.51 5.82
C ARG A 211 -20.58 8.04 5.88
N ASN A 212 -19.85 8.69 4.98
CA ASN A 212 -20.13 10.08 4.61
C ASN A 212 -20.45 10.12 3.12
N PRO A 213 -21.39 10.97 2.65
CA PRO A 213 -21.64 11.11 1.23
C PRO A 213 -20.39 11.63 0.54
N THR A 214 -19.89 10.89 -0.45
CA THR A 214 -18.66 11.22 -1.18
C THR A 214 -18.97 11.44 -2.66
N HIS A 215 -18.10 12.17 -3.34
CA HIS A 215 -18.19 12.39 -4.78
C HIS A 215 -17.44 11.34 -5.61
N TYR A 216 -16.91 10.30 -4.96
CA TYR A 216 -16.25 9.13 -5.55
C TYR A 216 -16.95 7.84 -5.11
N LYS A 217 -16.62 6.73 -5.75
CA LYS A 217 -17.17 5.41 -5.40
C LYS A 217 -16.39 4.81 -4.23
N GLU A 218 -17.11 4.21 -3.29
CA GLU A 218 -16.53 3.47 -2.15
C GLU A 218 -16.99 2.02 -2.20
N ILE A 219 -16.09 1.12 -1.79
CA ILE A 219 -16.35 -0.31 -1.63
C ILE A 219 -15.77 -0.79 -0.30
N GLU A 220 -16.45 -1.72 0.34
CA GLU A 220 -16.02 -2.37 1.58
C GLU A 220 -15.36 -3.73 1.31
N GLN A 221 -15.73 -4.37 0.19
CA GLN A 221 -15.22 -5.67 -0.25
C GLN A 221 -14.75 -5.56 -1.71
N LEU A 222 -13.66 -6.24 -2.04
CA LEU A 222 -13.08 -6.18 -3.38
C LEU A 222 -14.02 -6.73 -4.46
N GLU A 223 -14.87 -7.68 -4.13
CA GLU A 223 -15.87 -8.25 -5.04
C GLU A 223 -16.89 -7.22 -5.52
N GLU A 224 -17.12 -6.15 -4.76
CA GLU A 224 -18.02 -5.06 -5.15
C GLU A 224 -17.54 -4.28 -6.38
N LEU A 225 -16.25 -4.44 -6.75
CA LEU A 225 -15.73 -3.87 -8.00
C LEU A 225 -16.57 -4.30 -9.21
N THR A 226 -17.13 -5.49 -9.23
CA THR A 226 -18.00 -5.98 -10.31
C THR A 226 -19.27 -5.15 -10.51
N PHE A 227 -19.72 -4.40 -9.50
CA PHE A 227 -20.87 -3.50 -9.63
C PHE A 227 -20.53 -2.22 -10.42
N PHE A 228 -19.26 -1.85 -10.45
CA PHE A 228 -18.77 -0.60 -11.04
C PHE A 228 -17.98 -0.79 -12.34
N LEU A 229 -17.49 -2.02 -12.57
CA LEU A 229 -16.60 -2.41 -13.68
C LEU A 229 -17.22 -3.47 -14.58
#